data_dce85b178b2241e748ca0aed5630667b
#
_entry.id   dce85b178b2241e748ca0aed5630667b
#
_cell.length_a   1.000
_cell.length_b   1.000
_cell.length_c   1.000
_cell.angle_alpha   90.00
_cell.angle_beta   90.00
_cell.angle_gamma   90.00
#
_symmetry.space_group_name_H-M   'P 1'
#
loop_
_entity.id
_entity.type
_entity.pdbx_description
1 polymer ?
#
loop_
_entity_poly.entity_id
_entity_poly.type
_entity_poly.pdbx_seq_one_letter_code
_entity_poly.pdbx_strand_id
1 'polypeptide(L)'
;MSPVTVEAPRVVLVTGASRFLGGSIAARLAAHPSVERVIAVDTEPPRPGAFEVERGRGTSVVEFVRADIRNPLIAKVIASAGVDTVVHAALSENPARSSGRSTLKEMNVIGSMQLLAACQGAGTVRRLVVKSTTAVYGSRPRDPAMFTEQMEPKALTGGYAKDSAEIEGYVRSFARRRPDVAVTILRFANFVGPRMDTALTRYFSLPLVPTVLGFDARLQLLHEEDALTVLELACTAPAAGTFNVAAHGVLLLSQALRRAGRISVPVPAQLTPTLARFVRGAGLVDLTSEQLQFLNFGRVVDTTLLARELGFRPRWTTQQAFDDFVTARGLRPVIDPARVRALEERAVSAAGMLP
;
A
#
# COMPACT_ATOMS: atom_id res chain seq x y z
N MET A 1 4.74 22.22 20.60
CA MET A 1 6.08 21.80 20.12
C MET A 1 6.39 22.67 18.90
N SER A 2 7.52 23.35 18.93
CA SER A 2 7.96 24.10 17.75
C SER A 2 8.17 23.15 16.58
N PRO A 3 7.80 23.51 15.34
CA PRO A 3 8.04 22.67 14.19
C PRO A 3 9.55 22.43 14.05
N VAL A 4 9.94 21.17 13.93
CA VAL A 4 11.33 20.82 13.61
C VAL A 4 11.59 21.36 12.21
N THR A 5 12.43 22.38 12.10
CA THR A 5 12.87 22.90 10.79
C THR A 5 13.81 21.85 10.20
N VAL A 6 13.29 20.99 9.33
CA VAL A 6 14.07 19.95 8.66
C VAL A 6 14.52 20.46 7.31
N GLU A 7 15.83 20.49 7.09
CA GLU A 7 16.41 20.81 5.79
C GLU A 7 15.91 19.87 4.69
N ALA A 8 16.02 20.31 3.45
CA ALA A 8 15.69 19.48 2.29
C ALA A 8 16.57 18.20 2.28
N PRO A 9 16.03 17.05 1.84
CA PRO A 9 16.79 15.81 1.80
C PRO A 9 17.97 15.91 0.81
N ARG A 10 19.16 15.45 1.23
CA ARG A 10 20.35 15.41 0.39
C ARG A 10 20.82 13.99 0.13
N VAL A 11 20.95 13.17 1.18
CA VAL A 11 21.36 11.76 1.07
C VAL A 11 20.23 10.88 1.60
N VAL A 12 19.55 10.22 0.67
CA VAL A 12 18.35 9.44 0.98
C VAL A 12 18.64 7.94 0.93
N LEU A 13 18.23 7.21 1.97
CA LEU A 13 18.22 5.76 1.96
C LEU A 13 16.80 5.24 1.79
N VAL A 14 16.57 4.36 0.80
CA VAL A 14 15.27 3.73 0.53
C VAL A 14 15.39 2.23 0.71
N THR A 15 14.60 1.65 1.62
CA THR A 15 14.52 0.19 1.79
C THR A 15 13.36 -0.40 1.00
N GLY A 16 13.48 -1.66 0.58
CA GLY A 16 12.48 -2.33 -0.26
C GLY A 16 12.56 -1.91 -1.73
N ALA A 17 13.75 -1.54 -2.18
CA ALA A 17 14.01 -0.96 -3.50
C ALA A 17 13.77 -1.90 -4.69
N SER A 18 13.75 -3.22 -4.47
CA SER A 18 13.44 -4.19 -5.52
C SER A 18 11.95 -4.34 -5.81
N ARG A 19 11.11 -3.68 -4.99
CA ARG A 19 9.67 -3.64 -5.18
C ARG A 19 9.26 -2.38 -5.91
N PHE A 20 8.10 -2.43 -6.55
CA PHE A 20 7.59 -1.31 -7.33
C PHE A 20 7.65 0.03 -6.58
N LEU A 21 7.04 0.11 -5.38
CA LEU A 21 6.95 1.38 -4.66
C LEU A 21 8.33 1.89 -4.22
N GLY A 22 9.18 1.00 -3.66
CA GLY A 22 10.52 1.38 -3.20
C GLY A 22 11.46 1.77 -4.35
N GLY A 23 11.44 1.02 -5.45
CA GLY A 23 12.22 1.36 -6.64
C GLY A 23 11.77 2.65 -7.30
N SER A 24 10.46 2.83 -7.45
CA SER A 24 9.90 4.04 -8.08
C SER A 24 10.12 5.29 -7.23
N ILE A 25 10.03 5.22 -5.89
CA ILE A 25 10.32 6.36 -5.04
C ILE A 25 11.83 6.68 -5.03
N ALA A 26 12.71 5.67 -5.07
CA ALA A 26 14.15 5.89 -5.19
C ALA A 26 14.51 6.64 -6.47
N ALA A 27 13.94 6.22 -7.61
CA ALA A 27 14.10 6.91 -8.89
C ALA A 27 13.57 8.36 -8.85
N ARG A 28 12.38 8.56 -8.26
CA ARG A 28 11.74 9.87 -8.16
C ARG A 28 12.53 10.85 -7.29
N LEU A 29 13.05 10.36 -6.15
CA LEU A 29 13.92 11.17 -5.28
C LEU A 29 15.28 11.49 -5.93
N ALA A 30 15.84 10.59 -6.74
CA ALA A 30 17.05 10.88 -7.49
C ALA A 30 16.86 11.98 -8.53
N ALA A 31 15.64 12.21 -9.00
CA ALA A 31 15.29 13.32 -9.89
C ALA A 31 15.02 14.64 -9.14
N HIS A 32 14.90 14.60 -7.80
CA HIS A 32 14.58 15.79 -7.01
C HIS A 32 15.80 16.71 -6.87
N PRO A 33 15.67 18.05 -7.08
CA PRO A 33 16.82 18.97 -7.15
C PRO A 33 17.68 19.03 -5.89
N SER A 34 17.09 18.79 -4.71
CA SER A 34 17.83 18.84 -3.43
C SER A 34 18.58 17.54 -3.13
N VAL A 35 18.26 16.44 -3.81
CA VAL A 35 18.85 15.13 -3.53
C VAL A 35 20.15 14.96 -4.30
N GLU A 36 21.22 14.73 -3.58
CA GLU A 36 22.56 14.50 -4.13
C GLU A 36 22.84 13.01 -4.38
N ARG A 37 22.27 12.14 -3.53
CA ARG A 37 22.52 10.70 -3.57
C ARG A 37 21.33 9.92 -3.04
N VAL A 38 20.99 8.82 -3.72
CA VAL A 38 19.99 7.85 -3.26
C VAL A 38 20.64 6.49 -3.10
N ILE A 39 20.50 5.90 -1.91
CA ILE A 39 20.98 4.54 -1.59
C ILE A 39 19.75 3.64 -1.52
N ALA A 40 19.61 2.77 -2.49
CA ALA A 40 18.51 1.83 -2.63
C ALA A 40 18.91 0.47 -2.04
N VAL A 41 18.23 0.03 -0.99
CA VAL A 41 18.61 -1.18 -0.23
C VAL A 41 17.55 -2.27 -0.36
N ASP A 42 17.97 -3.47 -0.75
CA ASP A 42 17.13 -4.67 -0.71
C ASP A 42 18.00 -5.92 -0.67
N THR A 43 17.42 -7.09 -0.36
CA THR A 43 18.07 -8.40 -0.41
C THR A 43 18.18 -8.94 -1.83
N GLU A 44 17.26 -8.55 -2.71
CA GLU A 44 17.22 -8.94 -4.12
C GLU A 44 17.55 -7.74 -5.02
N PRO A 45 18.20 -7.96 -6.17
CA PRO A 45 18.43 -6.87 -7.11
C PRO A 45 17.10 -6.36 -7.69
N PRO A 46 17.01 -5.06 -8.00
CA PRO A 46 15.87 -4.49 -8.66
C PRO A 46 15.70 -5.06 -10.08
N ARG A 47 14.48 -4.98 -10.62
CA ARG A 47 14.26 -5.31 -12.02
C ARG A 47 15.07 -4.38 -12.93
N PRO A 48 15.53 -4.84 -14.10
CA PRO A 48 16.12 -3.95 -15.09
C PRO A 48 15.20 -2.75 -15.35
N GLY A 49 15.77 -1.55 -15.41
CA GLY A 49 15.00 -0.31 -15.61
C GLY A 49 14.28 0.26 -14.38
N ALA A 50 14.34 -0.40 -13.21
CA ALA A 50 13.62 0.05 -12.02
C ALA A 50 14.02 1.44 -11.52
N PHE A 51 15.23 1.89 -11.84
CA PHE A 51 15.77 3.20 -11.47
C PHE A 51 15.98 4.12 -12.68
N GLU A 52 15.42 3.75 -13.84
CA GLU A 52 15.46 4.63 -15.00
C GLU A 52 14.54 5.83 -14.73
N VAL A 53 15.17 6.97 -14.56
CA VAL A 53 14.49 8.28 -14.54
C VAL A 53 14.36 8.73 -15.99
N GLU A 54 13.21 9.22 -16.41
CA GLU A 54 13.10 9.95 -17.66
C GLU A 54 14.18 11.05 -17.67
N ARG A 55 15.16 10.92 -18.56
CA ARG A 55 16.32 11.80 -18.67
C ARG A 55 15.84 13.22 -18.90
N GLY A 56 15.88 14.06 -17.87
CA GLY A 56 15.49 15.45 -18.03
C GLY A 56 15.74 16.37 -16.84
N ARG A 57 15.80 15.91 -15.61
CA ARG A 57 15.80 16.83 -14.45
C ARG A 57 16.63 16.46 -13.22
N GLY A 58 17.38 15.38 -13.19
CA GLY A 58 18.19 15.03 -12.02
C GLY A 58 19.49 14.37 -12.41
N THR A 59 20.59 14.76 -11.76
CA THR A 59 21.92 14.23 -11.98
C THR A 59 22.32 13.17 -10.94
N SER A 60 21.45 12.88 -9.97
CA SER A 60 21.76 11.93 -8.89
C SER A 60 21.62 10.50 -9.36
N VAL A 61 22.64 9.69 -9.03
CA VAL A 61 22.66 8.26 -9.34
C VAL A 61 21.99 7.51 -8.19
N VAL A 62 21.09 6.57 -8.51
CA VAL A 62 20.60 5.59 -7.53
C VAL A 62 21.65 4.50 -7.39
N GLU A 63 22.25 4.40 -6.22
CA GLU A 63 23.21 3.36 -5.86
C GLU A 63 22.47 2.19 -5.20
N PHE A 64 22.48 1.02 -5.84
CA PHE A 64 21.91 -0.17 -5.24
C PHE A 64 22.91 -0.87 -4.31
N VAL A 65 22.50 -1.06 -3.07
CA VAL A 65 23.26 -1.80 -2.05
C VAL A 65 22.49 -3.07 -1.70
N ARG A 66 23.03 -4.22 -2.07
CA ARG A 66 22.44 -5.51 -1.66
C ARG A 66 22.72 -5.75 -0.18
N ALA A 67 21.73 -5.51 0.65
CA ALA A 67 21.83 -5.70 2.10
C ALA A 67 20.50 -6.14 2.69
N ASP A 68 20.59 -6.98 3.72
CA ASP A 68 19.46 -7.35 4.55
C ASP A 68 19.35 -6.37 5.73
N ILE A 69 18.23 -5.66 5.84
CA ILE A 69 18.01 -4.68 6.92
C ILE A 69 17.97 -5.32 8.32
N ARG A 70 17.85 -6.66 8.41
CA ARG A 70 18.01 -7.41 9.65
C ARG A 70 19.46 -7.47 10.13
N ASN A 71 20.40 -7.23 9.21
CA ASN A 71 21.82 -7.27 9.53
C ASN A 71 22.28 -5.91 10.10
N PRO A 72 23.03 -5.88 11.21
CA PRO A 72 23.61 -4.66 11.76
C PRO A 72 24.47 -3.84 10.79
N LEU A 73 24.90 -4.41 9.66
CA LEU A 73 25.63 -3.69 8.61
C LEU A 73 24.87 -2.48 8.06
N ILE A 74 23.52 -2.45 8.16
CA ILE A 74 22.74 -1.28 7.75
C ILE A 74 23.15 -0.02 8.50
N ALA A 75 23.59 -0.15 9.76
CA ALA A 75 24.10 0.98 10.54
C ALA A 75 25.38 1.57 9.93
N LYS A 76 26.27 0.72 9.40
CA LYS A 76 27.49 1.17 8.71
C LYS A 76 27.13 1.90 7.40
N VAL A 77 26.16 1.39 6.64
CA VAL A 77 25.69 2.02 5.40
C VAL A 77 25.15 3.42 5.69
N ILE A 78 24.29 3.56 6.71
CA ILE A 78 23.70 4.85 7.11
C ILE A 78 24.80 5.83 7.53
N ALA A 79 25.71 5.40 8.41
CA ALA A 79 26.76 6.27 8.94
C ALA A 79 27.81 6.66 7.90
N SER A 80 28.32 5.69 7.11
CA SER A 80 29.38 5.95 6.12
C SER A 80 28.93 6.83 4.97
N ALA A 81 27.65 6.74 4.60
CA ALA A 81 27.08 7.54 3.54
C ALA A 81 26.55 8.91 4.00
N GLY A 82 26.50 9.17 5.31
CA GLY A 82 25.95 10.41 5.85
C GLY A 82 24.46 10.61 5.57
N VAL A 83 23.69 9.50 5.64
CA VAL A 83 22.24 9.53 5.35
C VAL A 83 21.51 10.50 6.28
N ASP A 84 20.77 11.44 5.70
CA ASP A 84 19.91 12.39 6.43
C ASP A 84 18.43 12.01 6.40
N THR A 85 17.99 11.30 5.36
CA THR A 85 16.58 10.91 5.16
C THR A 85 16.46 9.40 4.91
N VAL A 86 15.58 8.74 5.64
CA VAL A 86 15.30 7.30 5.48
C VAL A 86 13.85 7.10 5.07
N VAL A 87 13.64 6.37 3.96
CA VAL A 87 12.33 5.93 3.47
C VAL A 87 12.21 4.42 3.69
N HIS A 88 11.44 4.02 4.68
CA HIS A 88 11.20 2.62 4.97
C HIS A 88 9.98 2.10 4.20
N ALA A 89 10.21 1.56 2.99
CA ALA A 89 9.18 1.02 2.10
C ALA A 89 9.19 -0.52 2.01
N ALA A 90 10.07 -1.21 2.77
CA ALA A 90 10.28 -2.66 2.71
C ALA A 90 9.11 -3.52 3.21
N LEU A 91 8.17 -2.94 3.97
CA LEU A 91 7.02 -3.66 4.54
C LEU A 91 6.19 -4.36 3.46
N SER A 92 5.99 -5.67 3.63
CA SER A 92 5.31 -6.53 2.66
C SER A 92 4.21 -7.36 3.28
N GLU A 93 3.11 -7.50 2.53
CA GLU A 93 2.00 -8.40 2.85
C GLU A 93 2.07 -9.74 2.09
N ASN A 94 2.98 -9.88 1.11
CA ASN A 94 2.99 -11.01 0.18
C ASN A 94 3.85 -12.17 0.69
N PRO A 95 3.25 -13.27 1.19
CA PRO A 95 3.97 -14.46 1.64
C PRO A 95 4.58 -15.27 0.49
N ALA A 96 4.10 -15.11 -0.76
CA ALA A 96 4.59 -15.87 -1.92
C ALA A 96 6.05 -15.54 -2.30
N ARG A 97 6.59 -14.41 -1.80
CA ARG A 97 8.00 -14.02 -1.98
C ARG A 97 8.90 -14.38 -0.80
N SER A 98 8.35 -14.95 0.26
CA SER A 98 9.10 -15.40 1.43
C SER A 98 8.81 -16.87 1.71
N SER A 99 9.76 -17.57 2.31
CA SER A 99 9.68 -19.00 2.64
C SER A 99 8.62 -19.32 3.73
N GLY A 100 7.61 -18.44 3.90
CA GLY A 100 6.51 -18.61 4.82
C GLY A 100 6.22 -17.38 5.68
N ARG A 101 5.15 -17.46 6.49
CA ARG A 101 4.66 -16.36 7.33
C ARG A 101 5.67 -15.95 8.41
N SER A 102 6.43 -16.89 8.98
CA SER A 102 7.44 -16.61 10.00
C SER A 102 8.55 -15.72 9.44
N THR A 103 9.10 -16.12 8.29
CA THR A 103 10.16 -15.36 7.60
C THR A 103 9.69 -13.95 7.21
N LEU A 104 8.42 -13.83 6.76
CA LEU A 104 7.85 -12.53 6.43
C LEU A 104 7.74 -11.62 7.66
N LYS A 105 7.29 -12.17 8.80
CA LYS A 105 7.24 -11.44 10.06
C LYS A 105 8.63 -10.99 10.52
N GLU A 106 9.62 -11.87 10.43
CA GLU A 106 11.02 -11.53 10.75
C GLU A 106 11.54 -10.39 9.88
N MET A 107 11.30 -10.47 8.56
CA MET A 107 11.70 -9.41 7.64
C MET A 107 11.01 -8.08 7.96
N ASN A 108 9.72 -8.11 8.22
CA ASN A 108 8.96 -6.90 8.53
C ASN A 108 9.34 -6.34 9.91
N VAL A 109 9.23 -7.12 10.97
CA VAL A 109 9.34 -6.64 12.36
C VAL A 109 10.80 -6.48 12.77
N ILE A 110 11.62 -7.55 12.65
CA ILE A 110 13.03 -7.51 13.07
C ILE A 110 13.83 -6.57 12.16
N GLY A 111 13.58 -6.61 10.85
CA GLY A 111 14.21 -5.69 9.91
C GLY A 111 13.92 -4.23 10.23
N SER A 112 12.66 -3.89 10.55
CA SER A 112 12.29 -2.54 10.98
C SER A 112 12.96 -2.13 12.28
N MET A 113 13.01 -3.04 13.28
CA MET A 113 13.70 -2.78 14.55
C MET A 113 15.19 -2.48 14.34
N GLN A 114 15.88 -3.26 13.54
CA GLN A 114 17.30 -3.05 13.22
C GLN A 114 17.53 -1.73 12.48
N LEU A 115 16.67 -1.41 11.49
CA LEU A 115 16.73 -0.12 10.81
C LEU A 115 16.54 1.06 11.78
N LEU A 116 15.55 0.97 12.68
CA LEU A 116 15.31 1.99 13.69
C LEU A 116 16.48 2.13 14.67
N ALA A 117 17.10 1.01 15.08
CA ALA A 117 18.31 1.01 15.92
C ALA A 117 19.49 1.69 15.20
N ALA A 118 19.66 1.42 13.90
CA ALA A 118 20.67 2.07 13.07
C ALA A 118 20.43 3.59 12.97
N CYS A 119 19.18 4.02 12.75
CA CYS A 119 18.79 5.43 12.75
C CYS A 119 18.96 6.08 14.13
N GLN A 120 18.75 5.33 15.23
CA GLN A 120 18.94 5.83 16.59
C GLN A 120 20.41 6.19 16.87
N GLY A 121 21.36 5.39 16.36
CA GLY A 121 22.79 5.62 16.51
C GLY A 121 23.38 6.62 15.53
N ALA A 122 22.68 6.92 14.43
CA ALA A 122 23.18 7.82 13.39
C ALA A 122 22.81 9.27 13.69
N GLY A 123 23.84 10.08 14.01
CA GLY A 123 23.67 11.52 14.27
C GLY A 123 23.29 12.36 13.03
N THR A 124 23.37 11.79 11.83
CA THR A 124 23.05 12.49 10.57
C THR A 124 21.58 12.42 10.20
N VAL A 125 20.86 11.37 10.63
CA VAL A 125 19.44 11.18 10.30
C VAL A 125 18.58 12.28 10.93
N ARG A 126 17.82 12.97 10.07
CA ARG A 126 16.89 14.06 10.42
C ARG A 126 15.46 13.76 10.04
N ARG A 127 15.25 12.78 9.14
CA ARG A 127 13.92 12.43 8.65
C ARG A 127 13.76 10.93 8.50
N LEU A 128 12.60 10.42 8.93
CA LEU A 128 12.19 9.03 8.74
C LEU A 128 10.76 8.98 8.20
N VAL A 129 10.58 8.46 6.99
CA VAL A 129 9.28 8.22 6.38
C VAL A 129 9.02 6.72 6.36
N VAL A 130 7.91 6.28 6.96
CA VAL A 130 7.55 4.87 7.08
C VAL A 130 6.26 4.59 6.32
N LYS A 131 6.34 3.67 5.36
CA LYS A 131 5.17 3.11 4.71
C LYS A 131 4.46 2.17 5.69
N SER A 132 3.23 2.50 6.06
CA SER A 132 2.32 1.64 6.81
C SER A 132 1.06 1.35 5.97
N THR A 133 0.02 0.85 6.59
CA THR A 133 -1.22 0.44 5.91
C THR A 133 -2.44 0.77 6.76
N THR A 134 -3.56 1.12 6.12
CA THR A 134 -4.84 1.23 6.80
C THR A 134 -5.33 -0.11 7.38
N ALA A 135 -4.74 -1.24 6.98
CA ALA A 135 -5.07 -2.56 7.53
C ALA A 135 -4.89 -2.64 9.06
N VAL A 136 -4.08 -1.76 9.65
CA VAL A 136 -3.93 -1.64 11.13
C VAL A 136 -5.26 -1.40 11.86
N TYR A 137 -6.26 -0.85 11.19
CA TYR A 137 -7.59 -0.65 11.76
C TYR A 137 -8.46 -1.93 11.80
N GLY A 138 -8.10 -2.94 10.96
CA GLY A 138 -8.92 -4.11 10.74
C GLY A 138 -10.06 -3.87 9.74
N SER A 139 -10.96 -4.85 9.62
CA SER A 139 -12.21 -4.78 8.84
C SER A 139 -13.21 -5.72 9.48
N ARG A 140 -14.19 -5.19 10.22
CA ARG A 140 -15.14 -5.96 11.04
C ARG A 140 -16.56 -5.40 10.91
N PRO A 141 -17.60 -6.18 11.21
CA PRO A 141 -18.99 -5.75 11.08
C PRO A 141 -19.37 -4.52 11.93
N ARG A 142 -18.66 -4.32 13.06
CA ARG A 142 -18.95 -3.23 14.01
C ARG A 142 -17.91 -2.11 13.94
N ASP A 143 -17.15 -2.03 12.87
CA ASP A 143 -16.21 -0.94 12.67
C ASP A 143 -16.93 0.37 12.33
N PRO A 144 -16.34 1.53 12.65
CA PRO A 144 -16.93 2.82 12.32
C PRO A 144 -17.06 2.98 10.80
N ALA A 145 -17.94 3.87 10.39
CA ALA A 145 -18.13 4.19 8.98
C ALA A 145 -16.85 4.72 8.32
N MET A 146 -15.99 5.38 9.10
CA MET A 146 -14.73 5.95 8.67
C MET A 146 -13.75 5.98 9.85
N PHE A 147 -12.49 5.62 9.60
CA PHE A 147 -11.42 5.64 10.60
C PHE A 147 -10.62 6.93 10.52
N THR A 148 -10.23 7.47 11.67
CA THR A 148 -9.31 8.61 11.80
C THR A 148 -7.98 8.14 12.39
N GLU A 149 -6.93 8.95 12.27
CA GLU A 149 -5.58 8.63 12.74
C GLU A 149 -5.49 8.48 14.27
N GLN A 150 -6.41 9.13 15.02
CA GLN A 150 -6.49 9.04 16.48
C GLN A 150 -7.03 7.68 16.96
N MET A 151 -7.69 6.93 16.06
CA MET A 151 -8.17 5.59 16.40
C MET A 151 -7.01 4.63 16.47
N GLU A 152 -6.85 3.98 17.63
CA GLU A 152 -5.81 2.98 17.80
C GLU A 152 -6.10 1.69 17.02
N PRO A 153 -5.04 1.00 16.56
CA PRO A 153 -5.18 -0.33 16.00
C PRO A 153 -5.89 -1.26 16.98
N LYS A 154 -6.98 -1.88 16.55
CA LYS A 154 -7.70 -2.88 17.36
C LYS A 154 -6.85 -4.15 17.50
N ALA A 155 -7.18 -4.98 18.51
CA ALA A 155 -6.52 -6.28 18.71
C ALA A 155 -6.58 -7.13 17.42
N LEU A 156 -5.45 -7.16 16.70
CA LEU A 156 -5.28 -7.88 15.46
C LEU A 156 -4.80 -9.30 15.77
N THR A 157 -5.43 -10.29 15.17
CA THR A 157 -5.15 -11.72 15.46
C THR A 157 -3.88 -12.23 14.79
N GLY A 158 -3.34 -11.51 13.81
CA GLY A 158 -2.14 -11.91 13.08
C GLY A 158 -1.98 -11.13 11.78
N GLY A 159 -1.12 -11.63 10.91
CA GLY A 159 -0.95 -11.15 9.55
C GLY A 159 -0.18 -9.85 9.42
N TYR A 160 -0.25 -9.28 8.23
CA TYR A 160 0.44 -8.05 7.87
C TYR A 160 -0.03 -6.84 8.69
N ALA A 161 -1.33 -6.78 9.00
CA ALA A 161 -1.90 -5.72 9.81
C ALA A 161 -1.31 -5.67 11.22
N LYS A 162 -1.14 -6.84 11.87
CA LYS A 162 -0.52 -6.95 13.19
C LYS A 162 0.95 -6.54 13.17
N ASP A 163 1.71 -7.03 12.18
CA ASP A 163 3.11 -6.66 12.02
C ASP A 163 3.25 -5.14 11.83
N SER A 164 2.41 -4.54 10.98
CA SER A 164 2.42 -3.09 10.72
C SER A 164 2.08 -2.28 11.97
N ALA A 165 1.10 -2.71 12.77
CA ALA A 165 0.75 -2.05 14.03
C ALA A 165 1.90 -2.15 15.07
N GLU A 166 2.58 -3.29 15.14
CA GLU A 166 3.75 -3.51 16.00
C GLU A 166 4.91 -2.58 15.60
N ILE A 167 5.19 -2.49 14.28
CA ILE A 167 6.22 -1.61 13.73
C ILE A 167 5.89 -0.14 14.01
N GLU A 168 4.64 0.29 13.82
CA GLU A 168 4.23 1.65 14.19
C GLU A 168 4.47 1.96 15.68
N GLY A 169 4.30 0.96 16.56
CA GLY A 169 4.65 1.07 17.97
C GLY A 169 6.14 1.35 18.19
N TYR A 170 7.01 0.65 17.48
CA TYR A 170 8.46 0.89 17.51
C TYR A 170 8.84 2.25 16.91
N VAL A 171 8.21 2.65 15.81
CA VAL A 171 8.43 3.96 15.17
C VAL A 171 8.01 5.10 16.11
N ARG A 172 6.86 5.00 16.77
CA ARG A 172 6.43 5.98 17.79
C ARG A 172 7.39 6.03 18.99
N SER A 173 7.93 4.88 19.40
CA SER A 173 8.92 4.83 20.46
C SER A 173 10.26 5.46 20.04
N PHE A 174 10.67 5.26 18.79
CA PHE A 174 11.83 5.94 18.19
C PHE A 174 11.62 7.46 18.16
N ALA A 175 10.47 7.94 17.69
CA ALA A 175 10.15 9.38 17.62
C ALA A 175 10.24 10.06 19.00
N ARG A 176 9.83 9.38 20.07
CA ARG A 176 9.98 9.91 21.44
C ARG A 176 11.43 10.00 21.90
N ARG A 177 12.31 9.07 21.47
CA ARG A 177 13.73 9.08 21.83
C ARG A 177 14.58 10.00 20.96
N ARG A 178 14.12 10.27 19.73
CA ARG A 178 14.79 11.16 18.76
C ARG A 178 13.82 12.27 18.32
N PRO A 179 13.52 13.22 19.23
CA PRO A 179 12.63 14.35 18.92
C PRO A 179 13.23 15.32 17.88
N ASP A 180 14.53 15.20 17.61
CA ASP A 180 15.25 15.89 16.55
C ASP A 180 15.02 15.32 15.14
N VAL A 181 14.41 14.14 15.04
CA VAL A 181 14.08 13.49 13.77
C VAL A 181 12.59 13.67 13.45
N ALA A 182 12.29 14.22 12.28
CA ALA A 182 10.94 14.30 11.77
C ALA A 182 10.47 12.90 11.33
N VAL A 183 9.51 12.32 12.02
CA VAL A 183 9.00 10.98 11.75
C VAL A 183 7.61 11.07 11.14
N THR A 184 7.45 10.50 9.94
CA THR A 184 6.17 10.45 9.22
C THR A 184 5.76 9.01 8.98
N ILE A 185 4.56 8.62 9.43
CA ILE A 185 3.95 7.33 9.17
C ILE A 185 2.81 7.53 8.19
N LEU A 186 2.87 6.87 7.03
CA LEU A 186 1.84 6.93 6.00
C LEU A 186 1.05 5.62 6.01
N ARG A 187 -0.20 5.64 6.47
CA ARG A 187 -1.14 4.50 6.45
C ARG A 187 -1.86 4.46 5.12
N PHE A 188 -1.31 3.73 4.19
CA PHE A 188 -1.86 3.63 2.84
C PHE A 188 -3.09 2.73 2.76
N ALA A 189 -4.11 3.17 2.01
CA ALA A 189 -5.16 2.30 1.50
C ALA A 189 -4.58 1.32 0.46
N ASN A 190 -5.38 0.33 0.03
CA ASN A 190 -4.94 -0.63 -0.98
C ASN A 190 -4.64 0.07 -2.30
N PHE A 191 -3.48 -0.26 -2.86
CA PHE A 191 -3.03 0.31 -4.12
C PHE A 191 -3.70 -0.35 -5.32
N VAL A 192 -4.02 0.48 -6.30
CA VAL A 192 -4.41 0.07 -7.65
C VAL A 192 -3.69 0.95 -8.68
N GLY A 193 -3.59 0.45 -9.90
CA GLY A 193 -2.95 1.16 -11.00
C GLY A 193 -2.35 0.19 -12.01
N PRO A 194 -1.81 0.70 -13.12
CA PRO A 194 -1.27 -0.09 -14.24
C PRO A 194 -0.19 -1.09 -13.83
N ARG A 195 0.71 -0.68 -12.94
CA ARG A 195 1.91 -1.44 -12.55
C ARG A 195 1.74 -2.23 -11.26
N MET A 196 0.60 -2.05 -10.55
CA MET A 196 0.36 -2.74 -9.29
C MET A 196 -0.04 -4.20 -9.51
N ASP A 197 0.73 -5.11 -8.89
CA ASP A 197 0.43 -6.54 -8.87
C ASP A 197 0.32 -7.02 -7.41
N THR A 198 -0.90 -7.00 -6.90
CA THR A 198 -1.26 -7.40 -5.53
C THR A 198 -2.29 -8.52 -5.56
N ALA A 199 -2.51 -9.18 -4.43
CA ALA A 199 -3.58 -10.18 -4.33
C ALA A 199 -4.96 -9.57 -4.66
N LEU A 200 -5.19 -8.30 -4.29
CA LEU A 200 -6.43 -7.60 -4.60
C LEU A 200 -6.60 -7.32 -6.11
N THR A 201 -5.55 -6.85 -6.80
CA THR A 201 -5.61 -6.64 -8.26
C THR A 201 -5.79 -7.94 -9.03
N ARG A 202 -5.17 -9.04 -8.58
CA ARG A 202 -5.39 -10.38 -9.13
C ARG A 202 -6.81 -10.87 -8.90
N TYR A 203 -7.39 -10.62 -7.72
CA TYR A 203 -8.79 -10.95 -7.41
C TYR A 203 -9.76 -10.27 -8.39
N PHE A 204 -9.60 -8.97 -8.66
CA PHE A 204 -10.41 -8.26 -9.65
C PHE A 204 -10.15 -8.70 -11.10
N SER A 205 -9.05 -9.39 -11.36
CA SER A 205 -8.73 -9.91 -12.70
C SER A 205 -9.38 -11.26 -12.99
N LEU A 206 -9.89 -11.95 -11.97
CA LEU A 206 -10.59 -13.23 -12.15
C LEU A 206 -11.87 -13.04 -13.00
N PRO A 207 -12.18 -13.92 -13.95
CA PRO A 207 -13.42 -13.84 -14.72
C PRO A 207 -14.67 -14.08 -13.87
N LEU A 208 -14.60 -15.05 -12.96
CA LEU A 208 -15.60 -15.36 -11.96
C LEU A 208 -15.05 -15.02 -10.58
N VAL A 209 -15.66 -14.04 -9.92
CA VAL A 209 -15.14 -13.51 -8.66
C VAL A 209 -16.02 -13.97 -7.52
N PRO A 210 -15.50 -14.79 -6.58
CA PRO A 210 -16.26 -15.21 -5.42
C PRO A 210 -16.51 -14.02 -4.48
N THR A 211 -17.75 -13.82 -4.09
CA THR A 211 -18.18 -12.81 -3.13
C THR A 211 -18.95 -13.46 -1.99
N VAL A 212 -18.99 -12.87 -0.81
CA VAL A 212 -19.76 -13.42 0.30
C VAL A 212 -21.19 -12.92 0.23
N LEU A 213 -22.15 -13.86 0.21
CA LEU A 213 -23.57 -13.54 0.13
C LEU A 213 -24.00 -12.62 1.29
N GLY A 214 -24.69 -11.52 0.96
CA GLY A 214 -25.17 -10.55 1.94
C GLY A 214 -24.15 -9.46 2.32
N PHE A 215 -22.97 -9.47 1.72
CA PHE A 215 -21.93 -8.45 1.97
C PHE A 215 -21.60 -7.69 0.69
N ASP A 216 -21.44 -6.38 0.81
CA ASP A 216 -20.97 -5.50 -0.27
C ASP A 216 -19.98 -4.47 0.30
N ALA A 217 -18.71 -4.81 0.25
CA ALA A 217 -17.63 -4.08 0.92
C ALA A 217 -17.47 -2.66 0.36
N ARG A 218 -17.27 -1.70 1.26
CA ARG A 218 -16.91 -0.32 0.91
C ARG A 218 -15.41 -0.23 0.69
N LEU A 219 -15.01 -0.11 -0.57
CA LEU A 219 -13.61 -0.04 -0.97
C LEU A 219 -13.19 1.43 -1.10
N GLN A 220 -12.12 1.78 -0.44
CA GLN A 220 -11.39 3.01 -0.68
C GLN A 220 -9.98 2.61 -1.11
N LEU A 221 -9.56 3.10 -2.27
CA LEU A 221 -8.34 2.69 -2.95
C LEU A 221 -7.41 3.89 -3.10
N LEU A 222 -6.19 3.65 -3.52
CA LEU A 222 -5.23 4.70 -3.83
C LEU A 222 -4.50 4.38 -5.13
N HIS A 223 -4.41 5.37 -6.02
CA HIS A 223 -3.63 5.23 -7.24
C HIS A 223 -2.13 5.20 -6.95
N GLU A 224 -1.38 4.37 -7.67
CA GLU A 224 0.06 4.20 -7.47
C GLU A 224 0.86 5.51 -7.61
N GLU A 225 0.43 6.41 -8.51
CA GLU A 225 1.09 7.71 -8.70
C GLU A 225 0.84 8.67 -7.51
N ASP A 226 -0.36 8.66 -6.94
CA ASP A 226 -0.66 9.42 -5.73
C ASP A 226 0.15 8.91 -4.53
N ALA A 227 0.37 7.58 -4.45
CA ALA A 227 1.22 7.00 -3.42
C ALA A 227 2.68 7.46 -3.53
N LEU A 228 3.21 7.52 -4.74
CA LEU A 228 4.56 8.03 -4.99
C LEU A 228 4.68 9.52 -4.68
N THR A 229 3.68 10.31 -5.07
CA THR A 229 3.66 11.76 -4.83
C THR A 229 3.63 12.08 -3.34
N VAL A 230 2.81 11.38 -2.54
CA VAL A 230 2.78 11.63 -1.09
C VAL A 230 4.03 11.13 -0.38
N LEU A 231 4.68 10.06 -0.85
CA LEU A 231 5.99 9.62 -0.33
C LEU A 231 7.08 10.66 -0.58
N GLU A 232 7.14 11.20 -1.79
CA GLU A 232 8.07 12.28 -2.14
C GLU A 232 7.82 13.53 -1.29
N LEU A 233 6.55 13.93 -1.17
CA LEU A 233 6.15 15.07 -0.34
C LEU A 233 6.52 14.85 1.14
N ALA A 234 6.32 13.67 1.69
CA ALA A 234 6.72 13.34 3.06
C ALA A 234 8.24 13.39 3.28
N CYS A 235 9.03 13.20 2.21
CA CYS A 235 10.49 13.37 2.26
C CYS A 235 10.92 14.83 2.22
N THR A 236 10.12 15.73 1.66
CA THR A 236 10.50 17.12 1.38
C THR A 236 9.76 18.13 2.27
N ALA A 237 8.56 17.82 2.73
CA ALA A 237 7.76 18.69 3.59
C ALA A 237 8.21 18.62 5.06
N PRO A 238 8.01 19.71 5.84
CA PRO A 238 8.38 19.76 7.25
C PRO A 238 7.41 19.03 8.19
N ALA A 239 6.38 18.37 7.68
CA ALA A 239 5.35 17.72 8.48
C ALA A 239 5.83 16.37 9.05
N ALA A 240 5.51 16.15 10.32
CA ALA A 240 5.72 14.88 11.02
C ALA A 240 4.41 14.42 11.66
N GLY A 241 4.20 13.10 11.72
CA GLY A 241 2.99 12.53 12.30
C GLY A 241 2.54 11.26 11.60
N THR A 242 1.34 10.80 11.96
CA THR A 242 0.69 9.67 11.29
C THR A 242 -0.44 10.19 10.40
N PHE A 243 -0.49 9.73 9.15
CA PHE A 243 -1.48 10.18 8.17
C PHE A 243 -2.12 9.01 7.45
N ASN A 244 -3.44 9.05 7.36
CA ASN A 244 -4.20 8.17 6.46
C ASN A 244 -4.04 8.66 5.01
N VAL A 245 -3.73 7.75 4.11
CA VAL A 245 -3.52 8.04 2.69
C VAL A 245 -4.45 7.19 1.84
N ALA A 246 -5.47 7.81 1.29
CA ALA A 246 -6.47 7.14 0.45
C ALA A 246 -7.06 8.15 -0.55
N ALA A 247 -7.53 7.68 -1.69
CA ALA A 247 -8.23 8.51 -2.66
C ALA A 247 -9.62 8.94 -2.15
N HIS A 248 -10.14 10.02 -2.72
CA HIS A 248 -11.51 10.43 -2.43
C HIS A 248 -12.55 9.46 -2.99
N GLY A 249 -13.69 9.38 -2.31
CA GLY A 249 -14.80 8.54 -2.71
C GLY A 249 -14.67 7.07 -2.27
N VAL A 250 -15.76 6.37 -2.38
CA VAL A 250 -15.90 4.96 -2.01
C VAL A 250 -16.54 4.21 -3.18
N LEU A 251 -16.05 3.02 -3.46
CA LEU A 251 -16.58 2.13 -4.48
C LEU A 251 -17.07 0.85 -3.78
N LEU A 252 -18.34 0.47 -4.00
CA LEU A 252 -18.82 -0.81 -3.49
C LEU A 252 -18.19 -1.96 -4.29
N LEU A 253 -17.97 -3.09 -3.64
CA LEU A 253 -17.40 -4.28 -4.29
C LEU A 253 -18.22 -4.68 -5.53
N SER A 254 -19.56 -4.68 -5.41
CA SER A 254 -20.46 -4.96 -6.52
C SER A 254 -20.31 -3.97 -7.70
N GLN A 255 -20.06 -2.69 -7.41
CA GLN A 255 -19.79 -1.68 -8.41
C GLN A 255 -18.43 -1.90 -9.07
N ALA A 256 -17.38 -2.22 -8.29
CA ALA A 256 -16.06 -2.54 -8.80
C ALA A 256 -16.11 -3.73 -9.78
N LEU A 257 -16.79 -4.81 -9.42
CA LEU A 257 -16.93 -5.97 -10.27
C LEU A 257 -17.67 -5.67 -11.57
N ARG A 258 -18.75 -4.90 -11.52
CA ARG A 258 -19.46 -4.45 -12.73
C ARG A 258 -18.58 -3.60 -13.64
N ARG A 259 -17.80 -2.66 -13.08
CA ARG A 259 -16.86 -1.84 -13.84
C ARG A 259 -15.77 -2.66 -14.52
N ALA A 260 -15.24 -3.67 -13.81
CA ALA A 260 -14.27 -4.59 -14.36
C ALA A 260 -14.88 -5.63 -15.33
N GLY A 261 -16.21 -5.65 -15.49
CA GLY A 261 -16.91 -6.63 -16.33
C GLY A 261 -16.80 -8.05 -15.79
N ARG A 262 -16.72 -8.21 -14.45
CA ARG A 262 -16.57 -9.51 -13.78
C ARG A 262 -17.92 -10.06 -13.32
N ILE A 263 -18.02 -11.39 -13.32
CA ILE A 263 -19.21 -12.07 -12.83
C ILE A 263 -19.01 -12.34 -11.33
N SER A 264 -19.89 -11.77 -10.49
CA SER A 264 -19.92 -12.08 -9.06
C SER A 264 -20.56 -13.44 -8.84
N VAL A 265 -19.88 -14.30 -8.07
CA VAL A 265 -20.40 -15.61 -7.62
C VAL A 265 -20.62 -15.54 -6.11
N PRO A 266 -21.86 -15.27 -5.65
CA PRO A 266 -22.15 -15.16 -4.24
C PRO A 266 -22.06 -16.54 -3.56
N VAL A 267 -21.29 -16.62 -2.48
CA VAL A 267 -21.04 -17.85 -1.72
C VAL A 267 -21.49 -17.63 -0.28
N PRO A 268 -22.23 -18.59 0.32
CA PRO A 268 -22.54 -18.54 1.75
C PRO A 268 -21.29 -18.39 2.62
N ALA A 269 -21.36 -17.58 3.67
CA ALA A 269 -20.22 -17.28 4.53
C ALA A 269 -19.53 -18.52 5.11
N GLN A 270 -20.30 -19.59 5.40
CA GLN A 270 -19.81 -20.85 5.93
C GLN A 270 -18.87 -21.59 4.96
N LEU A 271 -19.07 -21.42 3.64
CA LEU A 271 -18.28 -22.07 2.60
C LEU A 271 -17.04 -21.27 2.18
N THR A 272 -16.92 -20.01 2.65
CA THR A 272 -15.80 -19.11 2.30
C THR A 272 -14.42 -19.72 2.57
N PRO A 273 -14.14 -20.40 3.73
CA PRO A 273 -12.83 -20.97 3.98
C PRO A 273 -12.46 -22.10 3.01
N THR A 274 -13.45 -22.89 2.60
CA THR A 274 -13.27 -24.01 1.65
C THR A 274 -12.98 -23.46 0.25
N LEU A 275 -13.74 -22.45 -0.18
CA LEU A 275 -13.53 -21.80 -1.47
C LEU A 275 -12.17 -21.09 -1.52
N ALA A 276 -11.77 -20.39 -0.46
CA ALA A 276 -10.46 -19.75 -0.37
C ALA A 276 -9.32 -20.78 -0.51
N ARG A 277 -9.44 -21.95 0.09
CA ARG A 277 -8.47 -23.06 -0.09
C ARG A 277 -8.44 -23.57 -1.52
N PHE A 278 -9.60 -23.73 -2.16
CA PHE A 278 -9.69 -24.16 -3.56
C PHE A 278 -9.06 -23.14 -4.52
N VAL A 279 -9.40 -21.87 -4.39
CA VAL A 279 -8.85 -20.76 -5.22
C VAL A 279 -7.34 -20.65 -5.05
N ARG A 280 -6.83 -20.83 -3.83
CA ARG A 280 -5.39 -20.87 -3.53
C ARG A 280 -4.72 -22.10 -4.11
N GLY A 281 -5.33 -23.29 -3.94
CA GLY A 281 -4.82 -24.56 -4.48
C GLY A 281 -4.75 -24.56 -6.01
N ALA A 282 -5.65 -23.84 -6.67
CA ALA A 282 -5.62 -23.64 -8.12
C ALA A 282 -4.58 -22.57 -8.56
N GLY A 283 -3.83 -21.96 -7.64
CA GLY A 283 -2.84 -20.93 -7.94
C GLY A 283 -3.40 -19.62 -8.47
N LEU A 284 -4.71 -19.39 -8.36
CA LEU A 284 -5.39 -18.25 -8.95
C LEU A 284 -5.15 -16.97 -8.15
N VAL A 285 -5.42 -16.99 -6.84
CA VAL A 285 -5.20 -15.84 -5.94
C VAL A 285 -4.92 -16.35 -4.52
N ASP A 286 -3.87 -15.83 -3.89
CA ASP A 286 -3.57 -16.12 -2.48
C ASP A 286 -4.07 -14.96 -1.60
N LEU A 287 -5.35 -15.03 -1.23
CA LEU A 287 -5.98 -14.08 -0.31
C LEU A 287 -5.75 -14.53 1.13
N THR A 288 -5.22 -13.63 1.94
CA THR A 288 -5.13 -13.82 3.39
C THR A 288 -6.50 -13.66 4.06
N SER A 289 -6.62 -14.14 5.31
CA SER A 289 -7.86 -13.94 6.09
C SER A 289 -8.20 -12.45 6.28
N GLU A 290 -7.19 -11.58 6.39
CA GLU A 290 -7.36 -10.13 6.50
C GLU A 290 -7.92 -9.52 5.22
N GLN A 291 -7.43 -9.98 4.06
CA GLN A 291 -7.92 -9.54 2.75
C GLN A 291 -9.36 -10.01 2.50
N LEU A 292 -9.71 -11.22 2.94
CA LEU A 292 -11.09 -11.70 2.90
C LEU A 292 -12.02 -10.86 3.79
N GLN A 293 -11.58 -10.50 5.01
CA GLN A 293 -12.34 -9.59 5.86
C GLN A 293 -12.51 -8.20 5.22
N PHE A 294 -11.45 -7.69 4.56
CA PHE A 294 -11.55 -6.44 3.81
C PHE A 294 -12.54 -6.53 2.65
N LEU A 295 -12.58 -7.63 1.92
CA LEU A 295 -13.54 -7.85 0.82
C LEU A 295 -14.98 -8.07 1.31
N ASN A 296 -15.20 -8.37 2.59
CA ASN A 296 -16.52 -8.50 3.18
C ASN A 296 -17.02 -7.17 3.77
N PHE A 297 -16.19 -6.47 4.55
CA PHE A 297 -16.62 -5.33 5.36
C PHE A 297 -16.08 -3.99 4.82
N GLY A 298 -15.04 -4.03 4.00
CA GLY A 298 -14.37 -2.83 3.50
C GLY A 298 -13.59 -2.08 4.58
N ARG A 299 -13.09 -0.93 4.22
CA ARG A 299 -12.43 0.04 5.10
C ARG A 299 -12.41 1.40 4.45
N VAL A 300 -12.83 2.41 5.19
CA VAL A 300 -12.80 3.81 4.76
C VAL A 300 -12.07 4.62 5.81
N VAL A 301 -11.20 5.53 5.39
CA VAL A 301 -10.40 6.39 6.27
C VAL A 301 -10.62 7.86 5.95
N ASP A 302 -10.55 8.70 6.97
CA ASP A 302 -10.50 10.15 6.84
C ASP A 302 -9.09 10.58 6.42
N THR A 303 -8.99 11.46 5.45
CA THR A 303 -7.74 12.02 4.93
C THR A 303 -7.61 13.53 5.18
N THR A 304 -8.47 14.10 6.02
CA THR A 304 -8.49 15.53 6.32
C THR A 304 -7.16 16.00 6.92
N LEU A 305 -6.57 15.19 7.80
CA LEU A 305 -5.28 15.50 8.42
C LEU A 305 -4.14 15.57 7.38
N LEU A 306 -4.13 14.64 6.44
CA LEU A 306 -3.18 14.62 5.32
C LEU A 306 -3.26 15.91 4.48
N ALA A 307 -4.47 16.33 4.14
CA ALA A 307 -4.70 17.55 3.35
C ALA A 307 -4.29 18.82 4.12
N ARG A 308 -4.55 18.86 5.44
CA ARG A 308 -4.27 20.03 6.27
C ARG A 308 -2.78 20.19 6.58
N GLU A 309 -2.10 19.11 6.99
CA GLU A 309 -0.73 19.18 7.52
C GLU A 309 0.33 18.95 6.43
N LEU A 310 0.09 18.07 5.47
CA LEU A 310 0.98 17.79 4.34
C LEU A 310 0.59 18.57 3.07
N GLY A 311 -0.58 19.21 3.04
CA GLY A 311 -1.05 19.93 1.85
C GLY A 311 -1.36 19.00 0.67
N PHE A 312 -1.46 17.69 0.89
CA PHE A 312 -1.65 16.71 -0.16
C PHE A 312 -3.13 16.35 -0.34
N ARG A 313 -3.56 16.37 -1.58
CA ARG A 313 -4.85 15.84 -2.02
C ARG A 313 -4.61 14.88 -3.18
N PRO A 314 -5.12 13.63 -3.10
CA PRO A 314 -5.02 12.68 -4.20
C PRO A 314 -5.61 13.27 -5.49
N ARG A 315 -4.90 13.06 -6.59
CA ARG A 315 -5.34 13.47 -7.93
C ARG A 315 -6.47 12.59 -8.46
N TRP A 316 -6.45 11.30 -8.10
CA TRP A 316 -7.41 10.31 -8.54
C TRP A 316 -8.46 10.08 -7.46
N THR A 317 -9.72 9.93 -7.86
CA THR A 317 -10.73 9.35 -6.99
C THR A 317 -10.57 7.83 -6.94
N THR A 318 -11.15 7.17 -5.92
CA THR A 318 -11.18 5.70 -5.84
C THR A 318 -11.71 5.07 -7.12
N GLN A 319 -12.76 5.64 -7.71
CA GLN A 319 -13.35 5.17 -8.95
C GLN A 319 -12.39 5.32 -10.13
N GLN A 320 -11.80 6.51 -10.31
CA GLN A 320 -10.86 6.77 -11.40
C GLN A 320 -9.61 5.88 -11.31
N ALA A 321 -9.06 5.71 -10.11
CA ALA A 321 -7.92 4.81 -9.88
C ALA A 321 -8.24 3.36 -10.25
N PHE A 322 -9.46 2.91 -9.94
CA PHE A 322 -9.93 1.58 -10.31
C PHE A 322 -10.17 1.44 -11.82
N ASP A 323 -10.77 2.45 -12.46
CA ASP A 323 -11.03 2.46 -13.91
C ASP A 323 -9.71 2.45 -14.72
N ASP A 324 -8.70 3.18 -14.26
CA ASP A 324 -7.35 3.16 -14.86
C ASP A 324 -6.71 1.77 -14.76
N PHE A 325 -6.79 1.13 -13.58
CA PHE A 325 -6.36 -0.27 -13.39
C PHE A 325 -7.08 -1.21 -14.37
N VAL A 326 -8.42 -1.11 -14.50
CA VAL A 326 -9.23 -1.96 -15.40
C VAL A 326 -8.78 -1.78 -16.85
N THR A 327 -8.57 -0.54 -17.26
CA THR A 327 -8.12 -0.19 -18.61
C THR A 327 -6.73 -0.71 -18.91
N ALA A 328 -5.78 -0.45 -18.02
CA ALA A 328 -4.38 -0.85 -18.19
C ALA A 328 -4.19 -2.38 -18.19
N ARG A 329 -5.01 -3.11 -17.42
CA ARG A 329 -5.02 -4.58 -17.43
C ARG A 329 -5.77 -5.17 -18.62
N GLY A 330 -6.42 -4.35 -19.46
CA GLY A 330 -7.23 -4.81 -20.59
C GLY A 330 -8.40 -5.69 -20.15
N LEU A 331 -8.97 -5.44 -18.97
CA LEU A 331 -10.07 -6.25 -18.46
C LEU A 331 -11.32 -5.98 -19.30
N ARG A 332 -11.73 -7.00 -20.04
CA ARG A 332 -12.94 -6.93 -20.87
C ARG A 332 -14.10 -7.65 -20.16
N PRO A 333 -15.34 -7.20 -20.36
CA PRO A 333 -16.50 -7.90 -19.82
C PRO A 333 -16.51 -9.37 -20.20
N VAL A 334 -16.73 -10.24 -19.23
CA VAL A 334 -16.81 -11.71 -19.42
C VAL A 334 -18.04 -12.07 -20.26
N ILE A 335 -19.12 -11.28 -20.11
CA ILE A 335 -20.34 -11.39 -20.93
C ILE A 335 -20.47 -10.10 -21.72
N ASP A 336 -20.74 -10.24 -23.03
CA ASP A 336 -20.99 -9.09 -23.89
C ASP A 336 -22.18 -8.27 -23.35
N PRO A 337 -22.00 -6.99 -23.06
CA PRO A 337 -23.08 -6.12 -22.55
C PRO A 337 -24.31 -6.06 -23.49
N ALA A 338 -24.11 -6.25 -24.80
CA ALA A 338 -25.20 -6.32 -25.76
C ALA A 338 -26.06 -7.57 -25.54
N ARG A 339 -25.43 -8.71 -25.21
CA ARG A 339 -26.17 -9.96 -24.89
C ARG A 339 -26.93 -9.86 -23.59
N VAL A 340 -26.35 -9.18 -22.58
CA VAL A 340 -27.05 -8.93 -21.31
C VAL A 340 -28.28 -8.09 -21.52
N ARG A 341 -28.17 -6.97 -22.25
CA ARG A 341 -29.31 -6.10 -22.59
C ARG A 341 -30.39 -6.86 -23.37
N ALA A 342 -30.01 -7.65 -24.37
CA ALA A 342 -30.96 -8.45 -25.13
C ALA A 342 -31.70 -9.50 -24.26
N LEU A 343 -31.03 -10.04 -23.22
CA LEU A 343 -31.66 -10.96 -22.27
C LEU A 343 -32.60 -10.21 -21.30
N GLU A 344 -32.21 -9.04 -20.83
CA GLU A 344 -33.05 -8.18 -19.98
C GLU A 344 -34.32 -7.73 -20.73
N GLU A 345 -34.17 -7.28 -21.96
CA GLU A 345 -35.31 -6.89 -22.82
C GLU A 345 -36.29 -8.05 -23.06
N ARG A 346 -35.75 -9.28 -23.30
CA ARG A 346 -36.56 -10.49 -23.42
C ARG A 346 -37.26 -10.87 -22.12
N ALA A 347 -36.57 -10.73 -20.98
CA ALA A 347 -37.15 -11.02 -19.67
C ALA A 347 -38.27 -10.04 -19.33
N VAL A 348 -38.07 -8.74 -19.58
CA VAL A 348 -39.10 -7.70 -19.38
C VAL A 348 -40.29 -7.95 -20.30
N SER A 349 -40.05 -8.26 -21.57
CA SER A 349 -41.11 -8.59 -22.53
C SER A 349 -41.91 -9.82 -22.11
N ALA A 350 -41.23 -10.86 -21.62
CA ALA A 350 -41.90 -12.06 -21.11
C ALA A 350 -42.68 -11.81 -19.82
N ALA A 351 -42.18 -10.96 -18.91
CA ALA A 351 -42.89 -10.58 -17.71
C ALA A 351 -44.09 -9.68 -17.98
N GLY A 352 -44.05 -8.84 -19.02
CA GLY A 352 -45.19 -8.02 -19.49
C GLY A 352 -46.26 -8.80 -20.27
N MET A 353 -46.01 -10.08 -20.56
CA MET A 353 -46.97 -10.99 -21.20
C MET A 353 -47.69 -11.90 -20.22
N LEU A 354 -47.41 -11.82 -18.91
CA LEU A 354 -48.18 -12.50 -17.88
C LEU A 354 -49.41 -11.67 -17.52
N PRO A 355 -50.64 -12.23 -17.62
CA PRO A 355 -51.90 -11.53 -17.39
C PRO A 355 -52.07 -11.11 -15.93
#